data_c8a19d5025e900a4c35b67480037fcc6
#
_entry.id   c8a19d5025e900a4c35b67480037fcc6
#
_cell.length_a   1.000
_cell.length_b   1.000
_cell.length_c   1.000
_cell.angle_alpha   90.00
_cell.angle_beta   90.00
_cell.angle_gamma   90.00
#
_symmetry.space_group_name_H-M   'P 1'
#
loop_
_entity.id
_entity.type
_entity.pdbx_description
1 polymer ?
#
loop_
_entity_poly.entity_id
_entity_poly.type
_entity_poly.pdbx_seq_one_letter_code
_entity_poly.pdbx_strand_id
1 'polypeptide(L)'
;VEGVTYFLKPWDIVLIQHNLIHRPIIHAEEPYERAVLWLGRDWIAQRSDPGEPLDACLDKSREQGFHLLRTGEEGRLGYARFIQQLEEALRSEEFGARRMADTLCQQLLIQVNRDFLRANTAPNETDSYHLDPKMEEILRYIAANLEGDLSVDALAARFYMSRYYLMHRFKEITGYTVHQYTVQKRLLRAGELIREGVPVMKAAEQAGFPEYSTFLRAFQNTFHTSPKNFR
;
A
#
# COMPACT_ATOMS: atom_id res chain seq x y z
N VAL A 1 4.47 5.62 -3.83
CA VAL A 1 3.19 5.18 -3.29
C VAL A 1 2.12 6.16 -3.74
N GLU A 2 1.06 5.69 -4.39
CA GLU A 2 -0.10 6.52 -4.80
C GLU A 2 0.28 7.84 -5.50
N GLY A 3 1.31 7.84 -6.34
CA GLY A 3 1.79 9.02 -7.06
C GLY A 3 2.76 9.91 -6.30
N VAL A 4 2.96 9.66 -5.00
CA VAL A 4 4.00 10.34 -4.21
C VAL A 4 5.30 9.57 -4.32
N THR A 5 6.38 10.25 -4.66
CA THR A 5 7.73 9.67 -4.73
C THR A 5 8.48 9.99 -3.44
N TYR A 6 8.98 8.95 -2.79
CA TYR A 6 9.82 9.06 -1.60
C TYR A 6 11.26 8.71 -1.97
N PHE A 7 12.22 9.56 -1.60
CA PHE A 7 13.64 9.23 -1.64
C PHE A 7 14.00 8.52 -0.34
N LEU A 8 14.21 7.21 -0.45
CA LEU A 8 14.50 6.39 0.72
C LEU A 8 15.97 6.47 1.09
N LYS A 9 16.21 6.57 2.39
CA LYS A 9 17.53 6.40 3.01
C LYS A 9 17.59 5.01 3.65
N PRO A 10 18.79 4.50 3.95
CA PRO A 10 18.92 3.25 4.70
C PRO A 10 18.10 3.29 6.00
N TRP A 11 17.32 2.21 6.23
CA TRP A 11 16.44 2.03 7.39
C TRP A 11 15.17 2.90 7.41
N ASP A 12 14.85 3.57 6.34
CA ASP A 12 13.52 4.14 6.22
C ASP A 12 12.45 3.04 6.16
N ILE A 13 11.32 3.31 6.79
CA ILE A 13 10.19 2.38 6.79
C ILE A 13 9.06 2.98 5.96
N VAL A 14 8.60 2.22 4.97
CA VAL A 14 7.44 2.61 4.14
C VAL A 14 6.23 1.82 4.59
N LEU A 15 5.18 2.53 4.98
CA LEU A 15 3.92 1.95 5.43
C LEU A 15 2.98 1.76 4.24
N ILE A 16 2.71 0.51 3.89
CA ILE A 16 1.89 0.19 2.71
C ILE A 16 0.69 -0.63 3.14
N GLN A 17 -0.48 -0.05 2.98
CA GLN A 17 -1.73 -0.79 3.12
C GLN A 17 -2.00 -1.62 1.86
N HIS A 18 -2.81 -2.66 2.03
CA HIS A 18 -3.15 -3.62 0.96
C HIS A 18 -3.83 -3.01 -0.28
N ASN A 19 -4.39 -1.82 -0.17
CA ASN A 19 -5.09 -1.10 -1.26
C ASN A 19 -4.24 0.03 -1.89
N LEU A 20 -2.97 0.16 -1.51
CA LEU A 20 -2.08 1.18 -2.03
C LEU A 20 -1.24 0.65 -3.19
N ILE A 21 -1.32 1.33 -4.33
CA ILE A 21 -0.46 1.04 -5.47
C ILE A 21 0.91 1.69 -5.24
N HIS A 22 1.94 0.87 -5.24
CA HIS A 22 3.31 1.31 -5.02
C HIS A 22 4.28 0.63 -5.96
N ARG A 23 5.40 1.28 -6.22
CA ARG A 23 6.48 0.78 -7.08
C ARG A 23 7.83 1.25 -6.54
N PRO A 24 8.80 0.34 -6.29
CA PRO A 24 10.17 0.74 -6.06
C PRO A 24 10.82 1.18 -7.38
N ILE A 25 11.63 2.25 -7.33
CA ILE A 25 12.53 2.66 -8.39
C ILE A 25 13.93 2.45 -7.85
N ILE A 26 14.65 1.49 -8.42
CA ILE A 26 15.97 1.08 -7.93
C ILE A 26 17.01 1.54 -8.95
N HIS A 27 18.03 2.25 -8.49
CA HIS A 27 19.21 2.58 -9.28
C HIS A 27 20.14 1.38 -9.30
N ALA A 28 20.39 0.80 -10.47
CA ALA A 28 21.11 -0.46 -10.62
C ALA A 28 22.60 -0.43 -10.19
N GLU A 29 23.14 0.76 -9.96
CA GLU A 29 24.54 0.95 -9.60
C GLU A 29 24.81 0.80 -8.09
N GLU A 30 23.78 0.79 -7.26
CA GLU A 30 23.89 0.67 -5.81
C GLU A 30 23.23 -0.63 -5.30
N PRO A 31 23.85 -1.32 -4.32
CA PRO A 31 23.21 -2.46 -3.66
C PRO A 31 21.92 -2.01 -2.98
N TYR A 32 20.81 -2.68 -3.29
CA TYR A 32 19.53 -2.43 -2.68
C TYR A 32 19.03 -3.67 -1.94
N GLU A 33 18.92 -3.55 -0.64
CA GLU A 33 18.41 -4.58 0.25
C GLU A 33 17.17 -4.05 0.98
N ARG A 34 16.16 -4.87 1.13
CA ARG A 34 14.95 -4.53 1.88
C ARG A 34 14.38 -5.73 2.63
N ALA A 35 13.88 -5.49 3.83
CA ALA A 35 12.99 -6.43 4.51
C ALA A 35 11.53 -6.05 4.19
N VAL A 36 10.69 -7.04 3.90
CA VAL A 36 9.26 -6.83 3.65
C VAL A 36 8.48 -7.71 4.62
N LEU A 37 7.69 -7.09 5.49
CA LEU A 37 6.76 -7.76 6.38
C LEU A 37 5.34 -7.72 5.77
N TRP A 38 4.79 -8.92 5.54
CA TRP A 38 3.40 -9.08 5.15
C TRP A 38 2.59 -9.54 6.36
N LEU A 39 1.70 -8.67 6.83
CA LEU A 39 0.88 -8.94 7.99
C LEU A 39 -0.59 -9.04 7.60
N GLY A 40 -1.23 -10.16 7.93
CA GLY A 40 -2.64 -10.36 7.67
C GLY A 40 -3.52 -9.48 8.57
N ARG A 41 -4.64 -8.97 8.05
CA ARG A 41 -5.60 -8.18 8.83
C ARG A 41 -6.10 -8.92 10.07
N ASP A 42 -6.47 -10.18 9.92
CA ASP A 42 -6.95 -11.00 11.03
C ASP A 42 -5.89 -11.18 12.12
N TRP A 43 -4.61 -11.30 11.69
CA TRP A 43 -3.51 -11.40 12.63
C TRP A 43 -3.35 -10.11 13.46
N ILE A 44 -3.47 -8.95 12.82
CA ILE A 44 -3.43 -7.63 13.47
C ILE A 44 -4.64 -7.47 14.39
N ALA A 45 -5.86 -7.71 13.89
CA ALA A 45 -7.10 -7.53 14.63
C ALA A 45 -7.15 -8.40 15.90
N GLN A 46 -6.69 -9.66 15.84
CA GLN A 46 -6.64 -10.56 17.00
C GLN A 46 -5.65 -10.14 18.09
N ARG A 47 -4.72 -9.24 17.78
CA ARG A 47 -3.65 -8.78 18.68
C ARG A 47 -3.75 -7.31 19.04
N SER A 48 -4.73 -6.63 18.50
CA SER A 48 -5.03 -5.23 18.79
C SER A 48 -5.96 -5.12 20.00
N ASP A 49 -5.66 -4.20 20.88
CA ASP A 49 -6.59 -3.79 21.94
C ASP A 49 -7.57 -2.72 21.42
N PRO A 50 -8.80 -2.64 21.93
CA PRO A 50 -9.83 -1.69 21.43
C PRO A 50 -9.40 -0.21 21.44
N GLY A 51 -8.48 0.17 22.32
CA GLY A 51 -7.95 1.53 22.43
C GLY A 51 -6.59 1.75 21.76
N GLU A 52 -5.91 0.66 21.38
CA GLU A 52 -4.55 0.70 20.84
C GLU A 52 -4.40 -0.27 19.66
N PRO A 53 -5.04 0.00 18.51
CA PRO A 53 -4.93 -0.88 17.35
C PRO A 53 -3.51 -0.90 16.81
N LEU A 54 -3.00 -2.10 16.50
CA LEU A 54 -1.64 -2.28 15.99
C LEU A 54 -1.42 -1.72 14.57
N ASP A 55 -2.48 -1.37 13.87
CA ASP A 55 -2.46 -0.72 12.56
C ASP A 55 -2.72 0.79 12.59
N ALA A 56 -2.74 1.41 13.77
CA ALA A 56 -2.99 2.85 13.92
C ALA A 56 -2.06 3.73 13.04
N CYS A 57 -0.79 3.35 12.90
CA CYS A 57 0.14 4.05 12.02
C CYS A 57 -0.25 3.96 10.54
N LEU A 58 -0.86 2.84 10.12
CA LEU A 58 -1.33 2.66 8.75
C LEU A 58 -2.54 3.57 8.48
N ASP A 59 -3.49 3.62 9.40
CA ASP A 59 -4.66 4.51 9.28
C ASP A 59 -4.23 5.97 9.28
N LYS A 60 -3.35 6.36 10.18
CA LYS A 60 -2.79 7.71 10.22
C LYS A 60 -2.03 8.08 8.94
N SER A 61 -1.23 7.15 8.44
CA SER A 61 -0.51 7.29 7.17
C SER A 61 -1.47 7.55 6.00
N ARG A 62 -2.58 6.82 5.94
CA ARG A 62 -3.63 7.00 4.93
C ARG A 62 -4.32 8.35 5.04
N GLU A 63 -4.71 8.76 6.25
CA GLU A 63 -5.34 10.06 6.51
C GLU A 63 -4.46 11.22 6.07
N GLN A 64 -3.16 11.12 6.32
CA GLN A 64 -2.17 12.13 5.97
C GLN A 64 -1.73 12.08 4.49
N GLY A 65 -1.99 10.98 3.78
CA GLY A 65 -1.41 10.73 2.45
C GLY A 65 0.12 10.64 2.47
N PHE A 66 0.71 10.32 3.62
CA PHE A 66 2.15 10.25 3.81
C PHE A 66 2.54 8.90 4.42
N HIS A 67 3.43 8.16 3.75
CA HIS A 67 3.70 6.76 4.01
C HIS A 67 5.13 6.46 4.47
N LEU A 68 5.92 7.47 4.81
CA LEU A 68 7.33 7.32 5.13
C LEU A 68 7.59 7.61 6.60
N LEU A 69 8.26 6.67 7.29
CA LEU A 69 8.84 6.90 8.60
C LEU A 69 10.36 7.00 8.46
N ARG A 70 10.90 8.17 8.77
CA ARG A 70 12.34 8.39 8.89
C ARG A 70 12.83 7.88 10.24
N THR A 71 13.72 6.92 10.21
CA THR A 71 14.36 6.45 11.44
C THR A 71 15.66 7.22 11.68
N GLY A 72 15.79 7.90 12.83
CA GLY A 72 17.06 8.47 13.24
C GLY A 72 18.11 7.39 13.55
N GLU A 73 19.35 7.78 13.88
CA GLU A 73 20.40 6.81 14.18
C GLU A 73 20.04 5.84 15.31
N GLU A 74 19.44 6.32 16.38
CA GLU A 74 18.97 5.46 17.49
C GLU A 74 17.87 4.49 17.05
N GLY A 75 16.89 4.97 16.28
CA GLY A 75 15.83 4.13 15.72
C GLY A 75 16.37 3.06 14.79
N ARG A 76 17.33 3.40 13.94
CA ARG A 76 18.00 2.47 13.04
C ARG A 76 18.58 1.26 13.76
N LEU A 77 19.30 1.45 14.86
CA LEU A 77 19.87 0.36 15.64
C LEU A 77 18.78 -0.53 16.27
N GLY A 78 17.69 0.08 16.75
CA GLY A 78 16.54 -0.64 17.29
C GLY A 78 15.87 -1.51 16.25
N TYR A 79 15.56 -0.96 15.07
CA TYR A 79 14.92 -1.70 13.97
C TYR A 79 15.82 -2.79 13.40
N ALA A 80 17.12 -2.54 13.24
CA ALA A 80 18.08 -3.56 12.82
C ALA A 80 18.06 -4.79 13.74
N ARG A 81 18.05 -4.54 15.05
CA ARG A 81 17.99 -5.60 16.06
C ARG A 81 16.67 -6.39 16.00
N PHE A 82 15.53 -5.70 15.81
CA PHE A 82 14.23 -6.38 15.65
C PHE A 82 14.23 -7.30 14.42
N ILE A 83 14.71 -6.81 13.29
CA ILE A 83 14.75 -7.59 12.04
C ILE A 83 15.65 -8.80 12.22
N GLN A 84 16.85 -8.64 12.77
CA GLN A 84 17.76 -9.75 13.02
C GLN A 84 17.13 -10.82 13.95
N GLN A 85 16.57 -10.41 15.08
CA GLN A 85 15.92 -11.34 16.00
C GLN A 85 14.73 -12.06 15.38
N LEU A 86 13.95 -11.35 14.56
CA LEU A 86 12.81 -11.93 13.84
C LEU A 86 13.28 -12.97 12.82
N GLU A 87 14.33 -12.69 12.06
CA GLU A 87 14.91 -13.65 11.12
C GLU A 87 15.44 -14.91 11.84
N GLU A 88 16.13 -14.73 12.96
CA GLU A 88 16.60 -15.83 13.79
C GLU A 88 15.44 -16.70 14.29
N ALA A 89 14.38 -16.07 14.83
CA ALA A 89 13.19 -16.77 15.30
C ALA A 89 12.45 -17.51 14.19
N LEU A 90 12.36 -16.92 12.98
CA LEU A 90 11.70 -17.54 11.83
C LEU A 90 12.49 -18.74 11.25
N ARG A 91 13.81 -18.76 11.42
CA ARG A 91 14.67 -19.87 10.97
C ARG A 91 14.83 -20.96 12.02
N SER A 92 14.49 -20.68 13.28
CA SER A 92 14.66 -21.61 14.39
C SER A 92 13.57 -22.68 14.41
N GLU A 93 13.97 -23.91 14.71
CA GLU A 93 13.09 -25.04 15.00
C GLU A 93 12.96 -25.32 16.52
N GLU A 94 13.56 -24.48 17.35
CA GLU A 94 13.55 -24.65 18.80
C GLU A 94 12.16 -24.43 19.40
N PHE A 95 12.00 -24.92 20.62
CA PHE A 95 10.76 -24.73 21.39
C PHE A 95 10.43 -23.23 21.50
N GLY A 96 9.20 -22.87 21.06
CA GLY A 96 8.70 -21.51 21.20
C GLY A 96 9.11 -20.55 20.05
N ALA A 97 9.94 -20.97 19.08
CA ALA A 97 10.40 -20.12 17.99
C ALA A 97 9.27 -19.38 17.25
N ARG A 98 8.19 -20.09 16.93
CA ARG A 98 6.99 -19.45 16.29
C ARG A 98 6.34 -18.41 17.19
N ARG A 99 6.28 -18.65 18.49
CA ARG A 99 5.73 -17.69 19.46
C ARG A 99 6.65 -16.49 19.63
N MET A 100 7.95 -16.72 19.62
CA MET A 100 8.96 -15.65 19.64
C MET A 100 8.81 -14.74 18.42
N ALA A 101 8.73 -15.30 17.21
CA ALA A 101 8.50 -14.52 15.99
C ALA A 101 7.21 -13.69 16.06
N ASP A 102 6.11 -14.27 16.54
CA ASP A 102 4.84 -13.59 16.73
C ASP A 102 4.97 -12.39 17.70
N THR A 103 5.64 -12.58 18.82
CA THR A 103 5.88 -11.52 19.81
C THR A 103 6.77 -10.41 19.26
N LEU A 104 7.83 -10.76 18.53
CA LEU A 104 8.71 -9.79 17.88
C LEU A 104 8.00 -8.95 16.83
N CYS A 105 7.11 -9.55 16.04
CA CYS A 105 6.27 -8.82 15.11
C CYS A 105 5.37 -7.80 15.82
N GLN A 106 4.76 -8.18 16.95
CA GLN A 106 3.93 -7.27 17.74
C GLN A 106 4.77 -6.10 18.29
N GLN A 107 5.93 -6.40 18.88
CA GLN A 107 6.84 -5.37 19.41
C GLN A 107 7.30 -4.41 18.31
N LEU A 108 7.65 -4.93 17.14
CA LEU A 108 8.02 -4.12 15.97
C LEU A 108 6.89 -3.17 15.57
N LEU A 109 5.65 -3.68 15.46
CA LEU A 109 4.49 -2.84 15.14
C LEU A 109 4.22 -1.78 16.19
N ILE A 110 4.32 -2.11 17.47
CA ILE A 110 4.16 -1.13 18.56
C ILE A 110 5.22 -0.03 18.41
N GLN A 111 6.47 -0.39 18.14
CA GLN A 111 7.52 0.61 17.95
C GLN A 111 7.27 1.49 16.73
N VAL A 112 6.88 0.90 15.58
CA VAL A 112 6.53 1.65 14.37
C VAL A 112 5.36 2.60 14.64
N ASN A 113 4.32 2.15 15.34
CA ASN A 113 3.19 3.00 15.73
C ASN A 113 3.65 4.20 16.58
N ARG A 114 4.45 3.92 17.63
CA ARG A 114 4.96 4.97 18.52
C ARG A 114 5.77 6.01 17.76
N ASP A 115 6.67 5.57 16.90
CA ASP A 115 7.54 6.46 16.17
C ASP A 115 6.77 7.26 15.09
N PHE A 116 5.88 6.60 14.35
CA PHE A 116 5.07 7.26 13.33
C PHE A 116 4.05 8.25 13.93
N LEU A 117 3.39 7.88 15.02
CA LEU A 117 2.39 8.74 15.67
C LEU A 117 3.03 9.93 16.41
N ARG A 118 4.27 9.75 16.92
CA ARG A 118 5.05 10.85 17.54
C ARG A 118 5.66 11.78 16.51
N ALA A 119 6.07 11.26 15.38
CA ALA A 119 6.56 12.04 14.28
C ALA A 119 5.41 12.92 13.77
N ASN A 120 5.21 14.08 14.39
CA ASN A 120 4.20 15.11 14.05
C ASN A 120 4.57 15.77 12.70
N THR A 121 5.00 14.97 11.75
CA THR A 121 5.59 15.40 10.51
C THR A 121 4.50 15.62 9.46
N ALA A 122 4.14 16.90 9.31
CA ALA A 122 3.93 17.35 7.95
C ALA A 122 5.16 16.93 7.13
N PRO A 123 5.00 16.36 5.93
CA PRO A 123 6.13 15.98 5.10
C PRO A 123 7.03 17.20 4.94
N ASN A 124 8.30 17.10 5.36
CA ASN A 124 9.28 18.10 4.97
C ASN A 124 9.36 18.07 3.44
N GLU A 125 9.32 19.21 2.81
CA GLU A 125 9.38 19.35 1.34
C GLU A 125 10.58 18.62 0.72
N THR A 126 11.60 18.30 1.53
CA THR A 126 12.79 17.56 1.13
C THR A 126 12.62 16.02 1.14
N ASP A 127 11.60 15.49 1.77
CA ASP A 127 11.43 14.04 1.99
C ASP A 127 10.45 13.38 1.01
N SER A 128 9.63 14.18 0.35
CA SER A 128 8.70 13.70 -0.68
C SER A 128 8.62 14.69 -1.84
N TYR A 129 8.64 14.20 -3.06
CA TYR A 129 8.25 14.98 -4.22
C TYR A 129 6.75 14.78 -4.45
N HIS A 130 5.96 15.82 -4.20
CA HIS A 130 4.61 15.93 -4.71
C HIS A 130 4.72 16.21 -6.21
N LEU A 131 4.51 15.19 -7.00
CA LEU A 131 4.91 15.19 -8.41
C LEU A 131 4.08 16.10 -9.30
N ASP A 132 2.99 16.52 -9.03
CA ASP A 132 2.10 17.39 -9.81
C ASP A 132 0.76 17.43 -9.08
N PRO A 133 0.38 18.56 -8.50
CA PRO A 133 -0.89 18.68 -7.78
C PRO A 133 -2.09 18.19 -8.59
N LYS A 134 -2.00 18.35 -9.93
CA LYS A 134 -3.04 17.93 -10.86
C LYS A 134 -3.09 16.42 -11.04
N MET A 135 -1.94 15.73 -11.02
CA MET A 135 -1.90 14.27 -11.03
C MET A 135 -2.39 13.68 -9.71
N GLU A 136 -2.07 14.27 -8.58
CA GLU A 136 -2.64 13.87 -7.30
C GLU A 136 -4.17 13.98 -7.27
N GLU A 137 -4.69 15.07 -7.83
CA GLU A 137 -6.13 15.27 -7.95
C GLU A 137 -6.77 14.19 -8.82
N ILE A 138 -6.15 13.83 -9.94
CA ILE A 138 -6.59 12.75 -10.82
C ILE A 138 -6.56 11.40 -10.13
N LEU A 139 -5.48 11.06 -9.44
CA LEU A 139 -5.36 9.80 -8.71
C LEU A 139 -6.41 9.69 -7.59
N ARG A 140 -6.63 10.77 -6.86
CA ARG A 140 -7.67 10.86 -5.83
C ARG A 140 -9.07 10.72 -6.42
N TYR A 141 -9.30 11.37 -7.57
CA TYR A 141 -10.57 11.24 -8.29
C TYR A 141 -10.83 9.81 -8.75
N ILE A 142 -9.83 9.13 -9.33
CA ILE A 142 -9.94 7.71 -9.74
C ILE A 142 -10.30 6.84 -8.54
N ALA A 143 -9.60 7.01 -7.42
CA ALA A 143 -9.85 6.22 -6.21
C ALA A 143 -11.26 6.40 -5.64
N ALA A 144 -11.82 7.61 -5.76
CA ALA A 144 -13.15 7.94 -5.26
C ALA A 144 -14.30 7.59 -6.22
N ASN A 145 -14.02 7.29 -7.50
CA ASN A 145 -15.04 7.13 -8.53
C ASN A 145 -14.87 5.85 -9.35
N LEU A 146 -14.49 4.75 -8.70
CA LEU A 146 -14.18 3.48 -9.39
C LEU A 146 -15.34 2.92 -10.23
N GLU A 147 -16.57 3.21 -9.88
CA GLU A 147 -17.76 2.76 -10.63
C GLU A 147 -18.01 3.56 -11.90
N GLY A 148 -17.42 4.76 -12.01
CA GLY A 148 -17.65 5.69 -13.11
C GLY A 148 -16.83 5.43 -14.37
N ASP A 149 -17.04 6.27 -15.37
CA ASP A 149 -16.21 6.30 -16.57
C ASP A 149 -14.86 6.97 -16.26
N LEU A 150 -13.83 6.13 -16.18
CA LEU A 150 -12.44 6.51 -15.93
C LEU A 150 -11.58 6.34 -17.20
N SER A 151 -12.21 6.44 -18.38
CA SER A 151 -11.48 6.48 -19.66
C SER A 151 -10.54 7.68 -19.73
N VAL A 152 -9.50 7.55 -20.55
CA VAL A 152 -8.57 8.66 -20.79
C VAL A 152 -9.31 9.91 -21.31
N ASP A 153 -10.35 9.71 -22.12
CA ASP A 153 -11.15 10.81 -22.67
C ASP A 153 -11.95 11.52 -21.58
N ALA A 154 -12.63 10.77 -20.73
CA ALA A 154 -13.41 11.32 -19.64
C ALA A 154 -12.52 12.10 -18.63
N LEU A 155 -11.38 11.53 -18.27
CA LEU A 155 -10.42 12.18 -17.36
C LEU A 155 -9.79 13.41 -18.02
N ALA A 156 -9.35 13.33 -19.27
CA ALA A 156 -8.77 14.46 -19.99
C ALA A 156 -9.74 15.65 -20.09
N ALA A 157 -11.00 15.37 -20.43
CA ALA A 157 -12.06 16.37 -20.47
C ALA A 157 -12.32 16.99 -19.10
N ARG A 158 -12.45 16.16 -18.06
CA ARG A 158 -12.73 16.62 -16.69
C ARG A 158 -11.63 17.52 -16.11
N PHE A 159 -10.38 17.17 -16.36
CA PHE A 159 -9.23 17.90 -15.82
C PHE A 159 -8.63 18.92 -16.77
N TYR A 160 -9.31 19.20 -17.90
CA TYR A 160 -8.88 20.18 -18.91
C TYR A 160 -7.44 19.94 -19.40
N MET A 161 -7.15 18.67 -19.77
CA MET A 161 -5.85 18.24 -20.26
C MET A 161 -5.95 17.62 -21.64
N SER A 162 -4.87 17.65 -22.41
CA SER A 162 -4.83 16.85 -23.63
C SER A 162 -4.66 15.36 -23.27
N ARG A 163 -5.26 14.46 -24.05
CA ARG A 163 -5.11 13.01 -23.89
C ARG A 163 -3.65 12.57 -23.87
N TYR A 164 -2.86 13.12 -24.77
CA TYR A 164 -1.44 12.81 -24.90
C TYR A 164 -0.67 13.15 -23.60
N TYR A 165 -0.85 14.36 -23.10
CA TYR A 165 -0.21 14.81 -21.87
C TYR A 165 -0.63 13.94 -20.67
N LEU A 166 -1.94 13.69 -20.51
CA LEU A 166 -2.46 12.84 -19.45
C LEU A 166 -1.83 11.44 -19.50
N MET A 167 -1.87 10.76 -20.65
CA MET A 167 -1.34 9.40 -20.78
C MET A 167 0.15 9.34 -20.48
N HIS A 168 0.93 10.30 -21.00
CA HIS A 168 2.36 10.30 -20.82
C HIS A 168 2.74 10.59 -19.36
N ARG A 169 2.19 11.67 -18.81
CA ARG A 169 2.48 12.11 -17.45
C ARG A 169 2.00 11.11 -16.40
N PHE A 170 0.81 10.54 -16.59
CA PHE A 170 0.26 9.51 -15.72
C PHE A 170 1.16 8.27 -15.66
N LYS A 171 1.62 7.79 -16.83
CA LYS A 171 2.52 6.64 -16.92
C LYS A 171 3.91 6.94 -16.33
N GLU A 172 4.43 8.12 -16.55
CA GLU A 172 5.70 8.57 -15.97
C GLU A 172 5.65 8.51 -14.43
N ILE A 173 4.60 9.07 -13.85
CA ILE A 173 4.43 9.18 -12.39
C ILE A 173 4.09 7.85 -11.75
N THR A 174 3.08 7.14 -12.27
CA THR A 174 2.56 5.91 -11.64
C THR A 174 3.27 4.65 -12.11
N GLY A 175 3.89 4.67 -13.27
CA GLY A 175 4.43 3.50 -13.96
C GLY A 175 3.37 2.66 -14.69
N TYR A 176 2.10 3.04 -14.61
CA TYR A 176 0.97 2.34 -15.21
C TYR A 176 0.25 3.23 -16.21
N THR A 177 -0.41 2.62 -17.19
CA THR A 177 -1.42 3.36 -17.96
C THR A 177 -2.63 3.65 -17.08
N VAL A 178 -3.43 4.66 -17.43
CA VAL A 178 -4.69 4.98 -16.73
C VAL A 178 -5.57 3.73 -16.59
N HIS A 179 -5.73 2.96 -17.68
CA HIS A 179 -6.51 1.73 -17.67
C HIS A 179 -5.94 0.67 -16.69
N GLN A 180 -4.63 0.40 -16.74
CA GLN A 180 -4.00 -0.56 -15.84
C GLN A 180 -4.17 -0.15 -14.37
N TYR A 181 -3.96 1.12 -14.07
CA TYR A 181 -4.13 1.66 -12.72
C TYR A 181 -5.58 1.52 -12.23
N THR A 182 -6.56 1.89 -13.07
CA THR A 182 -7.98 1.78 -12.74
C THR A 182 -8.38 0.33 -12.49
N VAL A 183 -7.96 -0.60 -13.35
CA VAL A 183 -8.22 -2.05 -13.16
C VAL A 183 -7.62 -2.54 -11.84
N GLN A 184 -6.39 -2.15 -11.54
CA GLN A 184 -5.72 -2.51 -10.28
C GLN A 184 -6.51 -2.00 -9.07
N LYS A 185 -6.92 -0.74 -9.07
CA LYS A 185 -7.73 -0.15 -7.99
C LYS A 185 -9.08 -0.85 -7.83
N ARG A 186 -9.75 -1.14 -8.93
CA ARG A 186 -11.00 -1.91 -8.93
C ARG A 186 -10.81 -3.32 -8.34
N LEU A 187 -9.73 -4.01 -8.68
CA LEU A 187 -9.42 -5.33 -8.14
C LEU A 187 -9.17 -5.30 -6.63
N LEU A 188 -8.41 -4.31 -6.16
CA LEU A 188 -8.17 -4.11 -4.73
C LEU A 188 -9.49 -3.86 -3.99
N ARG A 189 -10.35 -2.98 -4.52
CA ARG A 189 -11.68 -2.70 -3.94
C ARG A 189 -12.57 -3.94 -3.93
N ALA A 190 -12.63 -4.69 -5.02
CA ALA A 190 -13.38 -5.96 -5.07
C ALA A 190 -12.87 -6.96 -4.04
N GLY A 191 -11.56 -7.07 -3.87
CA GLY A 191 -10.94 -7.92 -2.85
C GLY A 191 -11.33 -7.53 -1.42
N GLU A 192 -11.44 -6.24 -1.12
CA GLU A 192 -11.95 -5.74 0.17
C GLU A 192 -13.39 -6.17 0.40
N LEU A 193 -14.26 -5.88 -0.57
CA LEU A 193 -15.68 -6.22 -0.49
C LEU A 193 -15.92 -7.72 -0.31
N ILE A 194 -15.12 -8.56 -0.99
CA ILE A 194 -15.20 -10.02 -0.84
C ILE A 194 -14.82 -10.44 0.58
N ARG A 195 -13.78 -9.86 1.17
CA ARG A 195 -13.39 -10.14 2.56
C ARG A 195 -14.41 -9.65 3.58
N GLU A 196 -15.11 -8.56 3.27
CA GLU A 196 -16.24 -8.05 4.04
C GLU A 196 -17.50 -8.93 3.92
N GLY A 197 -17.44 -10.00 3.12
CA GLY A 197 -18.53 -10.95 2.93
C GLY A 197 -19.52 -10.58 1.81
N VAL A 198 -19.22 -9.55 1.01
CA VAL A 198 -20.07 -9.20 -0.14
C VAL A 198 -19.98 -10.31 -1.20
N PRO A 199 -21.12 -10.78 -1.76
CA PRO A 199 -21.11 -11.77 -2.83
C PRO A 199 -20.23 -11.35 -4.00
N VAL A 200 -19.43 -12.27 -4.54
CA VAL A 200 -18.38 -12.00 -5.53
C VAL A 200 -18.86 -11.18 -6.72
N MET A 201 -20.04 -11.53 -7.27
CA MET A 201 -20.61 -10.80 -8.41
C MET A 201 -20.96 -9.36 -8.04
N LYS A 202 -21.55 -9.16 -6.86
CA LYS A 202 -21.89 -7.82 -6.35
C LYS A 202 -20.64 -7.01 -6.01
N ALA A 203 -19.60 -7.65 -5.49
CA ALA A 203 -18.32 -7.01 -5.23
C ALA A 203 -17.64 -6.53 -6.53
N ALA A 204 -17.71 -7.31 -7.60
CA ALA A 204 -17.20 -6.91 -8.92
C ALA A 204 -17.96 -5.69 -9.48
N GLU A 205 -19.28 -5.69 -9.37
CA GLU A 205 -20.13 -4.57 -9.80
C GLU A 205 -19.82 -3.29 -9.00
N GLN A 206 -19.84 -3.37 -7.66
CA GLN A 206 -19.53 -2.25 -6.76
C GLN A 206 -18.09 -1.75 -6.88
N ALA A 207 -17.18 -2.58 -7.37
CA ALA A 207 -15.83 -2.17 -7.69
C ALA A 207 -15.70 -1.51 -9.07
N GLY A 208 -16.78 -1.44 -9.86
CA GLY A 208 -16.84 -0.77 -11.14
C GLY A 208 -16.44 -1.62 -12.34
N PHE A 209 -16.48 -2.96 -12.24
CA PHE A 209 -16.27 -3.82 -13.41
C PHE A 209 -17.55 -3.92 -14.24
N PRO A 210 -17.51 -3.53 -15.53
CA PRO A 210 -18.70 -3.58 -16.38
C PRO A 210 -19.11 -5.02 -16.73
N GLU A 211 -18.14 -5.95 -16.76
CA GLU A 211 -18.37 -7.35 -17.10
C GLU A 211 -17.68 -8.31 -16.11
N TYR A 212 -18.45 -9.26 -15.63
CA TYR A 212 -17.98 -10.26 -14.67
C TYR A 212 -16.85 -11.15 -15.22
N SER A 213 -16.89 -11.48 -16.49
CA SER A 213 -15.85 -12.28 -17.15
C SER A 213 -14.49 -11.56 -17.17
N THR A 214 -14.50 -10.26 -17.41
CA THR A 214 -13.30 -9.40 -17.37
C THR A 214 -12.73 -9.32 -15.95
N PHE A 215 -13.62 -9.14 -14.96
CA PHE A 215 -13.24 -9.17 -13.56
C PHE A 215 -12.57 -10.49 -13.17
N LEU A 216 -13.19 -11.64 -13.47
CA LEU A 216 -12.63 -12.94 -13.08
C LEU A 216 -11.23 -13.18 -13.63
N ARG A 217 -11.03 -12.87 -14.92
CA ARG A 217 -9.71 -13.00 -15.57
C ARG A 217 -8.67 -12.08 -14.92
N ALA A 218 -9.01 -10.82 -14.71
CA ALA A 218 -8.12 -9.85 -14.10
C ALA A 218 -7.79 -10.24 -12.64
N PHE A 219 -8.79 -10.70 -11.89
CA PHE A 219 -8.62 -11.11 -10.50
C PHE A 219 -7.67 -12.32 -10.37
N GLN A 220 -7.89 -13.37 -11.17
CA GLN A 220 -7.03 -14.55 -11.17
C GLN A 220 -5.59 -14.22 -11.57
N ASN A 221 -5.41 -13.36 -12.57
CA ASN A 221 -4.07 -12.95 -13.01
C ASN A 221 -3.33 -12.13 -11.94
N THR A 222 -4.04 -11.35 -11.14
CA THR A 222 -3.44 -10.47 -10.13
C THR A 222 -3.21 -11.18 -8.79
N PHE A 223 -4.18 -11.96 -8.33
CA PHE A 223 -4.12 -12.60 -7.00
C PHE A 223 -3.76 -14.09 -7.04
N HIS A 224 -3.58 -14.67 -8.23
CA HIS A 224 -3.27 -16.08 -8.45
C HIS A 224 -4.24 -17.06 -7.75
N THR A 225 -5.45 -16.58 -7.47
CA THR A 225 -6.53 -17.36 -6.86
C THR A 225 -7.88 -16.92 -7.39
N SER A 226 -8.90 -17.77 -7.24
CA SER A 226 -10.25 -17.37 -7.62
C SER A 226 -10.86 -16.42 -6.58
N PRO A 227 -11.75 -15.49 -6.96
CA PRO A 227 -12.43 -14.62 -6.01
C PRO A 227 -13.21 -15.39 -4.92
N LYS A 228 -13.71 -16.57 -5.23
CA LYS A 228 -14.44 -17.43 -4.30
C LYS A 228 -13.55 -17.97 -3.17
N ASN A 229 -12.27 -18.17 -3.44
CA ASN A 229 -11.29 -18.69 -2.49
C ASN A 229 -10.43 -17.58 -1.84
N PHE A 230 -10.71 -16.34 -2.19
CA PHE A 230 -9.97 -15.17 -1.69
C PHE A 230 -10.53 -14.76 -0.33
N ARG A 231 -9.74 -15.01 0.73
CA ARG A 231 -10.07 -14.69 2.12
C ARG A 231 -9.00 -13.82 2.76
#